data_3ae6d84bf22379eefcb31340283f3084
#
_entry.id   3ae6d84bf22379eefcb31340283f3084
#
_cell.length_a   1.000
_cell.length_b   1.000
_cell.length_c   1.000
_cell.angle_alpha   90.00
_cell.angle_beta   90.00
_cell.angle_gamma   90.00
#
_symmetry.space_group_name_H-M   'P 1'
#
loop_
_entity.id
_entity.type
_entity.pdbx_description
1 polymer ?
#
loop_
_entity_poly.entity_id
_entity_poly.type
_entity_poly.pdbx_seq_one_letter_code
_entity_poly.pdbx_strand_id
1 'polypeptide(L)'
;MHYPQRYRDAEPVVGPGAREFSLASEDVAQSLLDLTLGVWSHLVADTVWNTRVNQYLEAHGGKPCEEFRIKKQGDFDWFGKTLGIVSIPRATDRLYTAATRFGQYPIHKEYVLKTIGVMHEIVRENPGDPDHPPYRLLTEEFFDATFTEVIELTEAGFAARVESPDVPALPLIASC
;
A
#
# COMPACT_ATOMS: atom_id res chain seq x y z
N MET A 1 4.95 6.12 7.83
CA MET A 1 5.30 6.51 6.45
C MET A 1 5.49 8.00 6.36
N HIS A 2 6.67 8.44 5.93
CA HIS A 2 6.95 9.88 5.75
C HIS A 2 6.88 10.14 4.25
N TYR A 3 5.72 10.57 3.76
CA TYR A 3 5.58 11.00 2.37
C TYR A 3 6.51 12.19 2.10
N PRO A 4 7.18 12.25 0.94
CA PRO A 4 7.94 13.42 0.52
C PRO A 4 7.09 14.69 0.61
N GLN A 5 7.71 15.83 0.92
CA GLN A 5 7.02 17.14 1.12
C GLN A 5 6.08 17.48 -0.05
N ARG A 6 6.50 17.15 -1.30
CA ARG A 6 5.73 17.38 -2.53
C ARG A 6 4.34 16.73 -2.55
N TYR A 7 4.12 15.64 -1.79
CA TYR A 7 2.82 14.97 -1.72
C TYR A 7 1.94 15.50 -0.58
N ARG A 8 2.47 16.34 0.31
CA ARG A 8 1.69 16.89 1.42
C ARG A 8 0.72 17.96 0.98
N ASP A 9 1.02 18.62 -0.14
CA ASP A 9 0.27 19.75 -0.68
C ASP A 9 -0.55 19.38 -1.93
N ALA A 10 -0.64 18.07 -2.26
CA ALA A 10 -1.43 17.58 -3.40
C ALA A 10 -2.91 17.92 -3.19
N GLU A 11 -3.48 18.72 -4.09
CA GLU A 11 -4.90 19.01 -4.07
C GLU A 11 -5.71 17.76 -4.44
N PRO A 12 -6.84 17.51 -3.74
CA PRO A 12 -7.70 16.36 -4.04
C PRO A 12 -8.34 16.52 -5.41
N VAL A 13 -8.08 15.56 -6.31
CA VAL A 13 -8.73 15.51 -7.62
C VAL A 13 -10.09 14.83 -7.45
N VAL A 14 -11.15 15.60 -7.56
CA VAL A 14 -12.52 15.06 -7.61
C VAL A 14 -12.86 14.79 -9.08
N GLY A 15 -13.00 13.49 -9.42
CA GLY A 15 -13.42 13.11 -10.78
C GLY A 15 -14.83 13.64 -11.11
N PRO A 16 -15.10 14.03 -12.37
CA PRO A 16 -16.43 14.45 -12.78
C PRO A 16 -17.40 13.26 -12.72
N GLY A 17 -18.47 13.38 -11.93
CA GLY A 17 -19.58 12.43 -11.91
C GLY A 17 -19.95 11.82 -10.56
N ALA A 18 -19.65 12.48 -9.44
CA ALA A 18 -20.22 12.11 -8.15
C ALA A 18 -21.76 12.23 -8.23
N ARG A 19 -22.44 11.11 -8.52
CA ARG A 19 -23.89 10.99 -8.35
C ARG A 19 -24.15 10.48 -6.94
N GLU A 20 -25.06 11.11 -6.22
CA GLU A 20 -25.58 10.55 -4.97
C GLU A 20 -26.28 9.22 -5.28
N PHE A 21 -25.68 8.12 -4.85
CA PHE A 21 -26.30 6.81 -4.83
C PHE A 21 -26.65 6.45 -3.40
N SER A 22 -27.94 6.20 -3.15
CA SER A 22 -28.36 5.44 -1.98
C SER A 22 -27.88 4.00 -2.17
N LEU A 23 -26.84 3.60 -1.45
CA LEU A 23 -26.28 2.25 -1.52
C LEU A 23 -27.19 1.28 -0.78
N ALA A 24 -27.58 0.18 -1.42
CA ALA A 24 -28.18 -0.95 -0.73
C ALA A 24 -27.25 -1.45 0.39
N SER A 25 -27.80 -2.04 1.46
CA SER A 25 -27.00 -2.51 2.62
C SER A 25 -25.92 -3.53 2.24
N GLU A 26 -26.17 -4.37 1.25
CA GLU A 26 -25.20 -5.33 0.72
C GLU A 26 -24.00 -4.65 0.07
N ASP A 27 -24.17 -3.57 -0.65
CA ASP A 27 -23.08 -2.83 -1.28
C ASP A 27 -22.14 -2.20 -0.25
N VAL A 28 -22.67 -1.78 0.89
CA VAL A 28 -21.87 -1.23 2.00
C VAL A 28 -21.06 -2.32 2.68
N ALA A 29 -21.66 -3.49 2.93
CA ALA A 29 -20.96 -4.63 3.54
C ALA A 29 -19.80 -5.10 2.65
N GLN A 30 -20.03 -5.24 1.35
CA GLN A 30 -18.98 -5.59 0.40
C GLN A 30 -17.87 -4.54 0.37
N SER A 31 -18.22 -3.25 0.39
CA SER A 31 -17.21 -2.18 0.38
C SER A 31 -16.37 -2.14 1.65
N LEU A 32 -16.95 -2.48 2.80
CA LEU A 32 -16.21 -2.63 4.06
C LEU A 32 -15.28 -3.84 4.02
N LEU A 33 -15.72 -4.94 3.42
CA LEU A 33 -14.87 -6.11 3.21
C LEU A 33 -13.69 -5.76 2.30
N ASP A 34 -13.94 -5.15 1.16
CA ASP A 34 -12.90 -4.73 0.21
C ASP A 34 -11.87 -3.80 0.87
N LEU A 35 -12.35 -2.83 1.67
CA LEU A 35 -11.48 -1.93 2.44
C LEU A 35 -10.66 -2.68 3.49
N THR A 36 -11.28 -3.63 4.19
CA THR A 36 -10.61 -4.45 5.21
C THR A 36 -9.51 -5.31 4.56
N LEU A 37 -9.79 -5.94 3.43
CA LEU A 37 -8.80 -6.72 2.68
C LEU A 37 -7.65 -5.85 2.16
N GLY A 38 -7.96 -4.64 1.70
CA GLY A 38 -6.93 -3.68 1.28
C GLY A 38 -6.03 -3.22 2.43
N VAL A 39 -6.59 -2.94 3.60
CA VAL A 39 -5.81 -2.61 4.81
C VAL A 39 -4.97 -3.80 5.24
N TRP A 40 -5.52 -5.01 5.24
CA TRP A 40 -4.80 -6.22 5.61
C TRP A 40 -3.62 -6.49 4.66
N SER A 41 -3.83 -6.43 3.34
CA SER A 41 -2.74 -6.62 2.37
C SER A 41 -1.62 -5.58 2.50
N HIS A 42 -1.97 -4.33 2.81
CA HIS A 42 -0.98 -3.30 3.12
C HIS A 42 -0.15 -3.65 4.37
N LEU A 43 -0.80 -4.14 5.44
CA LEU A 43 -0.09 -4.55 6.66
C LEU A 43 0.81 -5.77 6.43
N VAL A 44 0.39 -6.73 5.60
CA VAL A 44 1.23 -7.86 5.17
C VAL A 44 2.47 -7.33 4.45
N ALA A 45 2.29 -6.46 3.45
CA ALA A 45 3.39 -5.85 2.72
C ALA A 45 4.35 -5.10 3.65
N ASP A 46 3.86 -4.22 4.51
CA ASP A 46 4.69 -3.48 5.47
C ASP A 46 5.50 -4.43 6.40
N THR A 47 4.88 -5.51 6.86
CA THR A 47 5.53 -6.50 7.73
C THR A 47 6.66 -7.22 7.00
N VAL A 48 6.41 -7.72 5.79
CA VAL A 48 7.41 -8.43 4.98
C VAL A 48 8.56 -7.49 4.62
N TRP A 49 8.27 -6.30 4.08
CA TRP A 49 9.29 -5.33 3.73
C TRP A 49 10.16 -4.93 4.93
N ASN A 50 9.58 -4.64 6.07
CA ASN A 50 10.33 -4.28 7.27
C ASN A 50 11.20 -5.43 7.76
N THR A 51 10.68 -6.66 7.77
CA THR A 51 11.42 -7.84 8.17
C THR A 51 12.61 -8.08 7.25
N ARG A 52 12.40 -8.06 5.94
CA ARG A 52 13.46 -8.28 4.95
C ARG A 52 14.52 -7.20 4.96
N VAL A 53 14.12 -5.93 5.10
CA VAL A 53 15.09 -4.82 5.25
C VAL A 53 15.92 -4.97 6.50
N ASN A 54 15.35 -5.37 7.63
CA ASN A 54 16.10 -5.59 8.86
C ASN A 54 17.08 -6.76 8.73
N GLN A 55 16.64 -7.88 8.16
CA GLN A 55 17.52 -9.04 7.87
C GLN A 55 18.67 -8.67 6.94
N TYR A 56 18.38 -7.90 5.89
CA TYR A 56 19.39 -7.42 4.96
C TYR A 56 20.42 -6.53 5.68
N LEU A 57 19.96 -5.61 6.52
CA LEU A 57 20.79 -4.72 7.28
C LEU A 57 21.73 -5.49 8.22
N GLU A 58 21.19 -6.47 8.95
CA GLU A 58 21.98 -7.35 9.86
C GLU A 58 23.03 -8.15 9.09
N ALA A 59 22.66 -8.77 7.96
CA ALA A 59 23.56 -9.57 7.13
C ALA A 59 24.74 -8.76 6.56
N HIS A 60 24.55 -7.46 6.32
CA HIS A 60 25.58 -6.58 5.75
C HIS A 60 26.28 -5.71 6.81
N GLY A 61 26.10 -6.00 8.09
CA GLY A 61 26.75 -5.25 9.18
C GLY A 61 26.30 -3.80 9.32
N GLY A 62 25.13 -3.47 8.76
CA GLY A 62 24.57 -2.14 8.78
C GLY A 62 23.92 -1.80 10.13
N LYS A 63 23.76 -0.51 10.39
CA LYS A 63 23.01 -0.02 11.54
C LYS A 63 21.94 0.96 11.09
N PRO A 64 20.75 0.97 11.70
CA PRO A 64 19.75 2.00 11.44
C PRO A 64 20.32 3.39 11.70
N CYS A 65 20.41 4.20 10.68
CA CYS A 65 20.87 5.59 10.77
C CYS A 65 20.17 6.43 9.68
N GLU A 66 20.35 7.75 9.75
CA GLU A 66 19.73 8.66 8.79
C GLU A 66 20.22 8.41 7.34
N GLU A 67 21.49 8.14 7.16
CA GLU A 67 22.05 7.82 5.84
C GLU A 67 21.44 6.54 5.26
N PHE A 68 21.29 5.51 6.08
CA PHE A 68 20.60 4.28 5.70
C PHE A 68 19.15 4.57 5.28
N ARG A 69 18.42 5.35 6.07
CA ARG A 69 17.04 5.72 5.78
C ARG A 69 16.90 6.43 4.44
N ILE A 70 17.80 7.37 4.14
CA ILE A 70 17.78 8.14 2.90
C ILE A 70 18.07 7.23 1.68
N LYS A 71 19.11 6.38 1.78
CA LYS A 71 19.46 5.44 0.70
C LYS A 71 18.33 4.45 0.44
N LYS A 72 17.81 3.83 1.49
CA LYS A 72 16.68 2.92 1.41
C LYS A 72 15.48 3.58 0.74
N GLN A 73 15.09 4.78 1.17
CA GLN A 73 13.96 5.47 0.58
C GLN A 73 14.18 5.77 -0.91
N GLY A 74 15.39 6.16 -1.30
CA GLY A 74 15.74 6.38 -2.69
C GLY A 74 15.62 5.11 -3.54
N ASP A 75 16.08 3.97 -3.02
CA ASP A 75 15.97 2.68 -3.70
C ASP A 75 14.51 2.24 -3.85
N PHE A 76 13.67 2.40 -2.81
CA PHE A 76 12.22 2.15 -2.91
C PHE A 76 11.52 3.07 -3.90
N ASP A 77 11.92 4.34 -3.97
CA ASP A 77 11.36 5.29 -4.95
C ASP A 77 11.70 4.84 -6.39
N TRP A 78 12.90 4.33 -6.63
CA TRP A 78 13.30 3.77 -7.93
C TRP A 78 12.55 2.47 -8.24
N PHE A 79 12.53 1.54 -7.32
CA PHE A 79 11.76 0.31 -7.51
C PHE A 79 10.28 0.61 -7.82
N GLY A 80 9.65 1.53 -7.08
CA GLY A 80 8.28 1.96 -7.35
C GLY A 80 8.06 2.47 -8.78
N LYS A 81 9.07 3.10 -9.39
CA LYS A 81 8.99 3.60 -10.77
C LYS A 81 9.03 2.50 -11.82
N THR A 82 9.60 1.34 -11.51
CA THR A 82 9.61 0.18 -12.42
C THR A 82 8.26 -0.53 -12.49
N LEU A 83 7.40 -0.35 -11.47
CA LEU A 83 6.16 -1.10 -11.32
C LEU A 83 5.03 -0.60 -12.22
N GLY A 84 5.09 0.04 -13.23
CA GLY A 84 4.04 0.41 -14.21
C GLY A 84 2.61 0.52 -13.64
N ILE A 85 2.44 1.15 -12.49
CA ILE A 85 1.15 1.27 -11.81
C ILE A 85 0.24 2.20 -12.61
N VAL A 86 -0.89 1.65 -13.09
CA VAL A 86 -1.87 2.40 -13.91
C VAL A 86 -3.23 2.53 -13.25
N SER A 87 -3.47 1.80 -12.16
CA SER A 87 -4.76 1.79 -11.47
C SER A 87 -4.80 2.81 -10.35
N ILE A 88 -5.78 3.70 -10.40
CA ILE A 88 -6.02 4.71 -9.37
C ILE A 88 -7.45 4.58 -8.88
N PRO A 89 -7.69 4.53 -7.56
CA PRO A 89 -9.03 4.51 -7.01
C PRO A 89 -9.76 5.81 -7.32
N ARG A 90 -11.05 5.71 -7.59
CA ARG A 90 -11.91 6.88 -7.78
C ARG A 90 -12.52 7.29 -6.44
N ALA A 91 -12.63 8.59 -6.23
CA ALA A 91 -13.39 9.16 -5.13
C ALA A 91 -14.90 8.94 -5.40
N THR A 92 -15.50 7.97 -4.70
CA THR A 92 -16.92 7.62 -4.81
C THR A 92 -17.60 7.71 -3.46
N ASP A 93 -18.91 7.95 -3.44
CA ASP A 93 -19.68 7.95 -2.20
C ASP A 93 -19.64 6.58 -1.51
N ARG A 94 -19.53 5.52 -2.29
CA ARG A 94 -19.32 4.16 -1.79
C ARG A 94 -18.02 4.06 -0.98
N LEU A 95 -16.90 4.56 -1.50
CA LEU A 95 -15.61 4.59 -0.81
C LEU A 95 -15.69 5.41 0.48
N TYR A 96 -16.33 6.59 0.43
CA TYR A 96 -16.50 7.44 1.62
C TYR A 96 -17.37 6.77 2.68
N THR A 97 -18.46 6.12 2.28
CA THR A 97 -19.33 5.40 3.21
C THR A 97 -18.58 4.25 3.86
N ALA A 98 -17.81 3.47 3.13
CA ALA A 98 -16.97 2.41 3.67
C ALA A 98 -15.92 2.99 4.63
N ALA A 99 -15.24 4.06 4.24
CA ALA A 99 -14.22 4.71 5.06
C ALA A 99 -14.78 5.20 6.41
N THR A 100 -15.93 5.86 6.41
CA THR A 100 -16.58 6.36 7.65
C THR A 100 -17.13 5.26 8.54
N ARG A 101 -17.43 4.08 8.00
CA ARG A 101 -17.92 2.92 8.75
C ARG A 101 -16.83 1.93 9.14
N PHE A 102 -15.57 2.20 8.77
CA PHE A 102 -14.45 1.32 9.10
C PHE A 102 -14.21 1.31 10.61
N GLY A 103 -14.40 0.15 11.23
CA GLY A 103 -14.50 0.04 12.71
C GLY A 103 -13.16 0.02 13.43
N GLN A 104 -12.03 -0.15 12.74
CA GLN A 104 -10.73 -0.28 13.39
C GLN A 104 -10.10 1.07 13.76
N TYR A 105 -10.29 2.07 12.91
CA TYR A 105 -9.89 3.45 13.15
C TYR A 105 -10.67 4.41 12.25
N PRO A 106 -10.86 5.68 12.65
CA PRO A 106 -11.61 6.64 11.85
C PRO A 106 -10.83 7.02 10.59
N ILE A 107 -11.50 6.92 9.44
CA ILE A 107 -10.97 7.38 8.16
C ILE A 107 -11.82 8.57 7.68
N HIS A 108 -11.24 9.75 7.70
CA HIS A 108 -11.94 10.97 7.31
C HIS A 108 -11.90 11.18 5.79
N LYS A 109 -12.97 11.72 5.24
CA LYS A 109 -13.12 11.99 3.79
C LYS A 109 -11.93 12.78 3.21
N GLU A 110 -11.44 13.75 3.92
CA GLU A 110 -10.28 14.57 3.52
C GLU A 110 -9.01 13.75 3.30
N TYR A 111 -8.77 12.73 4.14
CA TYR A 111 -7.62 11.84 3.97
C TYR A 111 -7.79 10.92 2.77
N VAL A 112 -9.02 10.43 2.50
CA VAL A 112 -9.32 9.65 1.29
C VAL A 112 -9.01 10.47 0.05
N LEU A 113 -9.51 11.70 -0.02
CA LEU A 113 -9.26 12.61 -1.14
C LEU A 113 -7.77 12.91 -1.33
N LYS A 114 -7.07 13.20 -0.24
CA LYS A 114 -5.63 13.46 -0.28
C LYS A 114 -4.84 12.25 -0.77
N THR A 115 -5.18 11.06 -0.29
CA THR A 115 -4.53 9.81 -0.73
C THR A 115 -4.76 9.56 -2.22
N ILE A 116 -5.98 9.74 -2.71
CA ILE A 116 -6.28 9.62 -4.14
C ILE A 116 -5.46 10.63 -4.96
N GLY A 117 -5.37 11.88 -4.51
CA GLY A 117 -4.52 12.89 -5.14
C GLY A 117 -3.06 12.46 -5.22
N VAL A 118 -2.50 11.94 -4.11
CA VAL A 118 -1.12 11.40 -4.08
C VAL A 118 -0.95 10.25 -5.08
N MET A 119 -1.92 9.34 -5.19
CA MET A 119 -1.84 8.23 -6.15
C MET A 119 -1.87 8.72 -7.60
N HIS A 120 -2.65 9.74 -7.92
CA HIS A 120 -2.63 10.36 -9.25
C HIS A 120 -1.25 10.95 -9.58
N GLU A 121 -0.61 11.61 -8.62
CA GLU A 121 0.75 12.12 -8.78
C GLU A 121 1.76 10.99 -9.02
N ILE A 122 1.70 9.94 -8.19
CA ILE A 122 2.58 8.78 -8.30
C ILE A 122 2.46 8.15 -9.69
N VAL A 123 1.24 7.88 -10.17
CA VAL A 123 1.02 7.28 -11.49
C VAL A 123 1.53 8.19 -12.61
N ARG A 124 1.32 9.50 -12.49
CA ARG A 124 1.83 10.46 -13.47
C ARG A 124 3.36 10.49 -13.53
N GLU A 125 4.02 10.34 -12.38
CA GLU A 125 5.49 10.39 -12.27
C GLU A 125 6.17 9.04 -12.49
N ASN A 126 5.40 7.94 -12.48
CA ASN A 126 5.92 6.58 -12.61
C ASN A 126 5.44 5.92 -13.90
N PRO A 127 6.10 6.17 -15.04
CA PRO A 127 5.69 5.64 -16.35
C PRO A 127 5.92 4.13 -16.50
N GLY A 128 6.46 3.45 -15.50
CA GLY A 128 6.86 2.04 -15.59
C GLY A 128 8.15 1.85 -16.36
N ASP A 129 9.06 2.80 -16.25
CA ASP A 129 10.37 2.72 -16.91
C ASP A 129 11.29 1.76 -16.14
N PRO A 130 11.74 0.66 -16.77
CA PRO A 130 12.69 -0.24 -16.15
C PRO A 130 14.09 0.34 -16.01
N ASP A 131 14.42 1.40 -16.76
CA ASP A 131 15.73 2.05 -16.70
C ASP A 131 15.83 2.97 -15.49
N HIS A 132 16.62 2.58 -14.52
CA HIS A 132 16.91 3.36 -13.32
C HIS A 132 18.40 3.31 -12.97
N PRO A 133 18.91 4.30 -12.20
CA PRO A 133 20.24 4.23 -11.64
C PRO A 133 20.40 3.01 -10.73
N PRO A 134 21.60 2.46 -10.60
CA PRO A 134 21.84 1.36 -9.65
C PRO A 134 21.35 1.71 -8.25
N TYR A 135 20.74 0.76 -7.57
CA TYR A 135 20.36 0.90 -6.18
C TYR A 135 21.59 1.22 -5.33
N ARG A 136 21.39 2.03 -4.30
CA ARG A 136 22.49 2.52 -3.44
C ARG A 136 22.76 1.63 -2.24
N LEU A 137 21.78 0.83 -1.85
CA LEU A 137 21.80 0.04 -0.64
C LEU A 137 21.28 -1.38 -0.88
N LEU A 138 20.13 -1.50 -1.49
CA LEU A 138 19.44 -2.76 -1.76
C LEU A 138 19.84 -3.29 -3.13
N THR A 139 19.37 -4.47 -3.52
CA THR A 139 19.68 -5.09 -4.80
C THR A 139 18.41 -5.45 -5.56
N GLU A 140 18.51 -5.70 -6.87
CA GLU A 140 17.40 -6.20 -7.68
C GLU A 140 16.82 -7.48 -7.07
N GLU A 141 17.69 -8.42 -6.73
CA GLU A 141 17.28 -9.71 -6.15
C GLU A 141 16.53 -9.53 -4.81
N PHE A 142 16.93 -8.52 -4.03
CA PHE A 142 16.22 -8.19 -2.79
C PHE A 142 14.80 -7.72 -3.07
N PHE A 143 14.63 -6.82 -4.06
CA PHE A 143 13.32 -6.31 -4.43
C PHE A 143 12.44 -7.40 -5.01
N ASP A 144 12.94 -8.18 -5.97
CA ASP A 144 12.19 -9.26 -6.63
C ASP A 144 11.74 -10.33 -5.64
N ALA A 145 12.65 -10.79 -4.77
CA ALA A 145 12.33 -11.82 -3.79
C ALA A 145 11.31 -11.31 -2.76
N THR A 146 11.48 -10.07 -2.27
CA THR A 146 10.57 -9.51 -1.27
C THR A 146 9.19 -9.22 -1.86
N PHE A 147 9.12 -8.70 -3.09
CA PHE A 147 7.87 -8.45 -3.78
C PHE A 147 7.10 -9.74 -4.07
N THR A 148 7.80 -10.77 -4.53
CA THR A 148 7.21 -12.10 -4.74
C THR A 148 6.63 -12.67 -3.44
N GLU A 149 7.38 -12.61 -2.34
CA GLU A 149 6.89 -13.06 -1.03
C GLU A 149 5.64 -12.31 -0.56
N VAL A 150 5.57 -11.00 -0.77
CA VAL A 150 4.36 -10.20 -0.45
C VAL A 150 3.16 -10.70 -1.24
N ILE A 151 3.32 -10.95 -2.54
CA ILE A 151 2.25 -11.46 -3.39
C ILE A 151 1.78 -12.83 -2.90
N GLU A 152 2.70 -13.78 -2.73
CA GLU A 152 2.39 -15.15 -2.30
C GLU A 152 1.65 -15.19 -0.95
N LEU A 153 2.11 -14.42 0.04
CA LEU A 153 1.46 -14.33 1.34
C LEU A 153 0.08 -13.68 1.27
N THR A 154 -0.07 -12.69 0.43
CA THR A 154 -1.35 -12.00 0.23
C THR A 154 -2.35 -12.92 -0.45
N GLU A 155 -1.95 -13.62 -1.50
CA GLU A 155 -2.78 -14.60 -2.22
C GLU A 155 -3.19 -15.76 -1.31
N ALA A 156 -2.25 -16.33 -0.56
CA ALA A 156 -2.53 -17.40 0.38
C ALA A 156 -3.52 -16.96 1.47
N GLY A 157 -3.38 -15.75 1.98
CA GLY A 157 -4.29 -15.20 2.99
C GLY A 157 -5.70 -14.94 2.44
N PHE A 158 -5.82 -14.47 1.20
CA PHE A 158 -7.11 -14.31 0.54
C PHE A 158 -7.78 -15.66 0.27
N ALA A 159 -7.03 -16.67 -0.22
CA ALA A 159 -7.53 -18.01 -0.43
C ALA A 159 -8.06 -18.63 0.87
N ALA A 160 -7.27 -18.56 1.94
CA ALA A 160 -7.68 -19.04 3.27
C ALA A 160 -8.95 -18.34 3.78
N ARG A 161 -9.11 -17.03 3.51
CA ARG A 161 -10.31 -16.28 3.91
C ARG A 161 -11.55 -16.71 3.13
N VAL A 162 -11.41 -17.05 1.83
CA VAL A 162 -12.51 -17.56 1.01
C VAL A 162 -12.95 -18.95 1.49
N GLU A 163 -11.99 -19.81 1.83
CA GLU A 163 -12.27 -21.17 2.30
C GLU A 163 -12.85 -21.22 3.71
N SER A 164 -12.47 -20.27 4.56
CA SER A 164 -12.86 -20.24 5.98
C SER A 164 -13.23 -18.81 6.42
N PRO A 165 -14.39 -18.31 6.02
CA PRO A 165 -14.79 -16.93 6.28
C PRO A 165 -14.93 -16.57 7.76
N ASP A 166 -15.18 -17.55 8.63
CA ASP A 166 -15.41 -17.37 10.07
C ASP A 166 -14.12 -17.47 10.92
N VAL A 167 -13.00 -17.86 10.33
CA VAL A 167 -11.73 -17.90 11.06
C VAL A 167 -11.18 -16.47 11.20
N PRO A 168 -10.77 -16.06 12.42
CA PRO A 168 -10.06 -14.79 12.58
C PRO A 168 -8.87 -14.71 11.63
N ALA A 169 -8.61 -13.52 11.05
CA ALA A 169 -7.46 -13.31 10.19
C ALA A 169 -6.21 -13.94 10.81
N LEU A 170 -5.46 -14.69 10.01
CA LEU A 170 -4.19 -15.28 10.43
C LEU A 170 -3.39 -14.24 11.23
N PRO A 171 -2.86 -14.59 12.41
CA PRO A 171 -2.02 -13.65 13.13
C PRO A 171 -0.92 -13.21 12.17
N LEU A 172 -0.83 -11.92 11.92
CA LEU A 172 0.34 -11.32 11.29
C LEU A 172 1.55 -11.91 11.99
N ILE A 173 2.37 -12.61 11.22
CA ILE A 173 3.54 -13.39 11.64
C ILE A 173 4.10 -12.81 12.93
N ALA A 174 4.00 -13.60 14.01
CA ALA A 174 4.56 -13.20 15.29
C ALA A 174 6.05 -12.92 15.05
N SER A 175 6.43 -11.70 15.35
CA SER A 175 7.81 -11.25 15.27
C SER A 175 8.67 -12.26 16.04
N CYS A 176 9.47 -13.06 15.34
CA CYS A 176 10.63 -13.74 15.92
C CYS A 176 11.76 -12.74 16.13
#